data_51fea62b85024a6052a12ff2fbc45bf0
#
_entry.id   51fea62b85024a6052a12ff2fbc45bf0
#
_cell.length_a   1.000
_cell.length_b   1.000
_cell.length_c   1.000
_cell.angle_alpha   90.00
_cell.angle_beta   90.00
_cell.angle_gamma   90.00
#
_symmetry.space_group_name_H-M   'P 1'
#
loop_
_entity.id
_entity.type
_entity.pdbx_description
1 polymer ?
#
loop_
_entity_poly.entity_id
_entity_poly.type
_entity_poly.pdbx_seq_one_letter_code
_entity_poly.pdbx_strand_id
1 'polypeptide(L)'
;QQAVADVKEASASSKPVIRSGKKDTSLSISGQVNRMVFYADNGDQARWFHADNDLSSTRVRFVGKSKLDDVWAAGTNIEVQFESNSTADVTIDQNTAVAASNSFTERKLELWFSNKDLGKLTLGQGPSASDGSVETDLSGTTAISSSNLITLGDSLAFRVTGTRGTA
;
A
#
# COMPACT_ATOMS: atom_id res chain seq x y z
N GLN A 1 -22.17 12.96 -15.50
CA GLN A 1 -23.04 12.29 -14.49
C GLN A 1 -23.17 10.79 -14.75
N GLN A 2 -23.21 10.34 -16.02
CA GLN A 2 -23.29 8.91 -16.37
C GLN A 2 -22.04 8.12 -15.96
N ALA A 3 -20.84 8.63 -16.20
CA ALA A 3 -19.58 8.00 -15.82
C ALA A 3 -19.44 7.77 -14.30
N VAL A 4 -20.00 8.66 -13.47
CA VAL A 4 -19.99 8.52 -12.00
C VAL A 4 -21.00 7.46 -11.54
N ALA A 5 -22.12 7.29 -12.24
CA ALA A 5 -23.09 6.25 -12.00
C ALA A 5 -22.53 4.87 -12.33
N ASP A 6 -21.82 4.75 -13.48
CA ASP A 6 -21.18 3.50 -13.93
C ASP A 6 -20.06 3.06 -12.98
N VAL A 7 -19.29 3.99 -12.41
CA VAL A 7 -18.28 3.70 -11.38
C VAL A 7 -18.92 3.24 -10.07
N LYS A 8 -20.08 3.79 -9.72
CA LYS A 8 -20.81 3.44 -8.50
C LYS A 8 -21.47 2.05 -8.62
N GLU A 9 -21.97 1.69 -9.79
CA GLU A 9 -22.49 0.35 -10.07
C GLU A 9 -21.37 -0.71 -10.10
N ALA A 10 -20.22 -0.40 -10.71
CA ALA A 10 -19.05 -1.26 -10.69
C ALA A 10 -18.51 -1.50 -9.27
N SER A 11 -18.61 -0.51 -8.38
CA SER A 11 -18.21 -0.62 -6.96
C SER A 11 -19.18 -1.46 -6.12
N ALA A 12 -20.45 -1.57 -6.52
CA ALA A 12 -21.44 -2.42 -5.86
C ALA A 12 -21.43 -3.87 -6.34
N SER A 13 -20.76 -4.15 -7.46
CA SER A 13 -20.57 -5.50 -7.98
C SER A 13 -19.60 -6.29 -7.09
N SER A 14 -19.96 -7.49 -6.75
CA SER A 14 -19.15 -8.45 -6.01
C SER A 14 -17.72 -8.48 -6.55
N LYS A 15 -16.72 -8.39 -5.67
CA LYS A 15 -15.29 -8.47 -6.01
C LYS A 15 -15.05 -9.57 -7.05
N PRO A 16 -14.32 -9.28 -8.14
CA PRO A 16 -14.05 -10.30 -9.15
C PRO A 16 -13.30 -11.47 -8.49
N VAL A 17 -13.97 -12.60 -8.41
CA VAL A 17 -13.41 -13.82 -7.84
C VAL A 17 -13.25 -14.81 -8.98
N ILE A 18 -11.99 -15.12 -9.30
CA ILE A 18 -11.68 -16.23 -10.19
C ILE A 18 -11.85 -17.51 -9.38
N ARG A 19 -12.81 -18.34 -9.75
CA ARG A 19 -13.01 -19.65 -9.14
C ARG A 19 -12.31 -20.70 -9.99
N SER A 20 -11.50 -21.54 -9.37
CA SER A 20 -11.01 -22.77 -9.96
C SER A 20 -12.19 -23.75 -10.17
N GLY A 21 -12.04 -24.71 -11.05
CA GLY A 21 -13.09 -25.70 -11.32
C GLY A 21 -13.53 -26.54 -10.11
N LYS A 22 -12.86 -26.41 -8.96
CA LYS A 22 -13.30 -26.92 -7.65
C LYS A 22 -14.14 -25.86 -6.95
N LYS A 23 -15.33 -26.24 -6.52
CA LYS A 23 -16.32 -25.38 -5.85
C LYS A 23 -15.80 -24.68 -4.59
N ASP A 24 -14.79 -25.26 -3.95
CA ASP A 24 -14.26 -24.86 -2.65
C ASP A 24 -12.96 -24.02 -2.72
N THR A 25 -12.50 -23.68 -3.92
CA THR A 25 -11.28 -22.90 -4.13
C THR A 25 -11.60 -21.58 -4.83
N SER A 26 -11.06 -20.49 -4.33
CA SER A 26 -11.23 -19.15 -4.90
C SER A 26 -9.92 -18.37 -4.91
N LEU A 27 -9.74 -17.51 -5.91
CA LEU A 27 -8.69 -16.50 -5.98
C LEU A 27 -9.36 -15.14 -6.11
N SER A 28 -9.03 -14.24 -5.19
CA SER A 28 -9.43 -12.83 -5.25
C SER A 28 -8.23 -11.99 -5.66
N ILE A 29 -8.43 -11.11 -6.63
CA ILE A 29 -7.44 -10.12 -7.04
C ILE A 29 -7.98 -8.75 -6.65
N SER A 30 -7.17 -7.95 -5.97
CA SER A 30 -7.52 -6.59 -5.57
C SER A 30 -6.28 -5.71 -5.61
N GLY A 31 -6.46 -4.40 -5.58
CA GLY A 31 -5.35 -3.47 -5.58
C GLY A 31 -5.81 -2.03 -5.56
N GLN A 32 -4.85 -1.14 -5.57
CA GLN A 32 -5.05 0.30 -5.66
C GLN A 32 -3.90 0.94 -6.41
N VAL A 33 -4.19 2.08 -7.03
CA VAL A 33 -3.18 3.04 -7.51
C VAL A 33 -3.32 4.27 -6.63
N ASN A 34 -2.24 4.63 -5.94
CA ASN A 34 -2.20 5.79 -5.05
C ASN A 34 -1.02 6.68 -5.42
N ARG A 35 -1.31 7.74 -6.13
CA ARG A 35 -0.34 8.76 -6.51
C ARG A 35 -0.79 10.10 -5.96
N MET A 36 0.19 10.95 -5.63
CA MET A 36 -0.01 12.25 -5.01
C MET A 36 0.59 13.35 -5.87
N VAL A 37 -0.10 14.49 -5.90
CA VAL A 37 0.45 15.76 -6.35
C VAL A 37 0.53 16.66 -5.14
N PHE A 38 1.72 17.18 -4.85
CA PHE A 38 1.90 18.11 -3.75
C PHE A 38 2.87 19.23 -4.11
N TYR A 39 2.78 20.33 -3.37
CA TYR A 39 3.64 21.48 -3.50
C TYR A 39 4.49 21.61 -2.24
N ALA A 40 5.77 21.82 -2.41
CA ALA A 40 6.68 22.13 -1.32
C ALA A 40 7.49 23.39 -1.62
N ASP A 41 7.74 24.16 -0.57
CA ASP A 41 8.54 25.37 -0.57
C ASP A 41 9.46 25.34 0.66
N ASN A 42 10.76 25.43 0.44
CA ASN A 42 11.78 25.41 1.51
C ASN A 42 12.32 26.81 1.84
N GLY A 43 11.66 27.87 1.35
CA GLY A 43 12.05 29.26 1.54
C GLY A 43 13.09 29.81 0.55
N ASP A 44 13.67 28.95 -0.30
CA ASP A 44 14.61 29.32 -1.36
C ASP A 44 14.11 28.88 -2.75
N GLN A 45 13.50 27.67 -2.79
CA GLN A 45 12.92 27.10 -4.00
C GLN A 45 11.55 26.53 -3.69
N ALA A 46 10.68 26.62 -4.68
CA ALA A 46 9.34 26.06 -4.62
C ALA A 46 9.12 25.12 -5.81
N ARG A 47 8.49 23.97 -5.57
CA ARG A 47 8.30 22.96 -6.61
C ARG A 47 7.02 22.15 -6.42
N TRP A 48 6.41 21.79 -7.56
CA TRP A 48 5.36 20.77 -7.60
C TRP A 48 5.96 19.40 -7.81
N PHE A 49 5.41 18.43 -7.10
CA PHE A 49 5.78 17.04 -7.19
C PHE A 49 4.59 16.18 -7.62
N HIS A 50 4.85 15.18 -8.43
CA HIS A 50 3.94 14.09 -8.72
C HIS A 50 4.64 12.78 -8.38
N ALA A 51 4.27 12.17 -7.28
CA ALA A 51 5.00 11.05 -6.70
C ALA A 51 4.05 9.90 -6.28
N ASP A 52 4.62 8.74 -6.01
CA ASP A 52 3.92 7.64 -5.39
C ASP A 52 3.76 7.93 -3.89
N ASN A 53 2.55 7.80 -3.38
CA ASN A 53 2.27 8.02 -1.96
C ASN A 53 2.80 6.83 -1.15
N ASP A 54 3.93 6.99 -0.50
CA ASP A 54 4.59 5.94 0.28
C ASP A 54 3.78 5.50 1.50
N LEU A 55 2.95 6.37 2.05
CA LEU A 55 2.09 6.02 3.18
C LEU A 55 1.15 4.85 2.87
N SER A 56 0.63 4.78 1.65
CA SER A 56 -0.28 3.71 1.20
C SER A 56 -0.03 3.42 -0.27
N SER A 57 1.06 2.73 -0.55
CA SER A 57 1.60 2.49 -1.88
C SER A 57 0.60 1.92 -2.89
N THR A 58 0.89 2.16 -4.16
CA THR A 58 0.27 1.45 -5.28
C THR A 58 0.62 -0.03 -5.18
N ARG A 59 -0.39 -0.91 -5.19
CA ARG A 59 -0.19 -2.35 -4.95
C ARG A 59 -1.24 -3.22 -5.60
N VAL A 60 -0.88 -4.47 -5.82
CA VAL A 60 -1.79 -5.55 -6.18
C VAL A 60 -1.72 -6.66 -5.15
N ARG A 61 -2.85 -7.27 -4.86
CA ARG A 61 -2.98 -8.35 -3.89
C ARG A 61 -3.72 -9.53 -4.51
N PHE A 62 -3.17 -10.71 -4.29
CA PHE A 62 -3.75 -12.00 -4.65
C PHE A 62 -4.07 -12.76 -3.37
N VAL A 63 -5.32 -13.11 -3.16
CA VAL A 63 -5.76 -13.87 -1.99
C VAL A 63 -6.39 -15.18 -2.45
N GLY A 64 -5.65 -16.26 -2.27
CA GLY A 64 -6.12 -17.62 -2.50
C GLY A 64 -6.77 -18.20 -1.24
N LYS A 65 -7.90 -18.88 -1.38
CA LYS A 65 -8.56 -19.62 -0.29
C LYS A 65 -9.06 -20.95 -0.82
N SER A 66 -8.88 -22.00 -0.02
CA SER A 66 -9.42 -23.33 -0.27
C SER A 66 -9.99 -23.94 1.00
N LYS A 67 -11.20 -24.45 0.91
CA LYS A 67 -11.75 -25.31 1.95
C LYS A 67 -11.21 -26.72 1.71
N LEU A 68 -10.50 -27.28 2.66
CA LEU A 68 -9.93 -28.62 2.59
C LEU A 68 -10.97 -29.67 3.00
N ASP A 69 -11.66 -29.40 4.12
CA ASP A 69 -12.78 -30.18 4.65
C ASP A 69 -13.71 -29.26 5.49
N ASP A 70 -14.58 -29.83 6.30
CA ASP A 70 -15.54 -29.08 7.12
C ASP A 70 -14.89 -28.33 8.30
N VAL A 71 -13.67 -28.69 8.66
CA VAL A 71 -12.91 -28.14 9.79
C VAL A 71 -11.71 -27.33 9.35
N TRP A 72 -11.04 -27.75 8.26
CA TRP A 72 -9.80 -27.14 7.78
C TRP A 72 -9.98 -26.29 6.52
N ALA A 73 -9.29 -25.18 6.50
CA ALA A 73 -9.10 -24.34 5.32
C ALA A 73 -7.63 -23.93 5.21
N ALA A 74 -7.19 -23.68 4.00
CA ALA A 74 -5.86 -23.14 3.71
C ALA A 74 -5.96 -21.99 2.72
N GLY A 75 -4.91 -21.16 2.67
CA GLY A 75 -4.86 -20.09 1.69
C GLY A 75 -3.53 -19.38 1.66
N THR A 76 -3.43 -18.45 0.74
CA THR A 76 -2.25 -17.63 0.52
C THR A 76 -2.64 -16.16 0.40
N ASN A 77 -1.74 -15.27 0.79
CA ASN A 77 -1.86 -13.84 0.58
C ASN A 77 -0.55 -13.33 0.01
N ILE A 78 -0.58 -12.89 -1.24
CA ILE A 78 0.57 -12.32 -1.93
C ILE A 78 0.24 -10.86 -2.21
N GLU A 79 1.06 -9.94 -1.73
CA GLU A 79 0.92 -8.51 -1.97
C GLU A 79 2.22 -7.93 -2.49
N VAL A 80 2.13 -7.25 -3.61
CA VAL A 80 3.26 -6.63 -4.29
C VAL A 80 2.99 -5.14 -4.46
N GLN A 81 3.98 -4.34 -4.13
CA GLN A 81 4.01 -2.90 -4.28
C GLN A 81 4.71 -2.51 -5.57
N PHE A 82 4.20 -1.47 -6.22
CA PHE A 82 4.82 -0.79 -7.35
C PHE A 82 5.13 0.65 -6.93
N GLU A 83 6.39 1.01 -7.00
CA GLU A 83 6.84 2.34 -6.59
C GLU A 83 8.01 2.77 -7.46
N SER A 84 7.86 3.88 -8.15
CA SER A 84 8.87 4.41 -9.06
C SER A 84 9.40 5.78 -8.64
N ASN A 85 8.67 6.50 -7.80
CA ASN A 85 8.98 7.85 -7.36
C ASN A 85 8.31 8.11 -6.02
N SER A 86 8.90 7.62 -4.93
CA SER A 86 8.36 7.73 -3.57
C SER A 86 8.27 9.17 -3.07
N THR A 87 7.19 9.51 -2.37
CA THR A 87 7.08 10.78 -1.64
C THR A 87 8.12 10.93 -0.54
N ALA A 88 8.68 9.84 -0.04
CA ALA A 88 9.74 9.86 0.96
C ALA A 88 11.13 10.20 0.37
N ASP A 89 11.34 9.95 -0.93
CA ASP A 89 12.66 10.07 -1.57
C ASP A 89 12.83 11.31 -2.47
N VAL A 90 11.76 12.04 -2.77
CA VAL A 90 11.85 13.25 -3.58
C VAL A 90 12.47 14.40 -2.79
N THR A 91 13.34 15.18 -3.43
CA THR A 91 14.00 16.35 -2.83
C THR A 91 13.63 17.63 -3.57
N ILE A 92 13.84 18.78 -2.94
CA ILE A 92 13.55 20.08 -3.58
C ILE A 92 14.40 20.32 -4.83
N ASP A 93 15.59 19.75 -4.89
CA ASP A 93 16.49 19.86 -6.02
C ASP A 93 16.11 18.88 -7.16
N GLN A 94 15.39 17.80 -6.81
CA GLN A 94 14.97 16.77 -7.74
C GLN A 94 13.53 16.35 -7.46
N ASN A 95 12.70 16.37 -8.47
CA ASN A 95 11.32 15.90 -8.39
C ASN A 95 11.14 14.42 -8.72
N THR A 96 12.23 13.71 -8.89
CA THR A 96 12.30 12.28 -9.13
C THR A 96 13.20 11.66 -8.08
N ALA A 97 12.78 10.55 -7.49
CA ALA A 97 13.60 9.83 -6.51
C ALA A 97 14.96 9.46 -7.08
N VAL A 98 16.02 9.69 -6.29
CA VAL A 98 17.41 9.50 -6.73
C VAL A 98 17.75 8.02 -6.94
N ALA A 99 17.03 7.16 -6.27
CA ALA A 99 17.28 5.72 -6.32
C ALA A 99 15.97 4.95 -6.20
N ALA A 100 15.23 4.87 -7.27
CA ALA A 100 14.24 3.80 -7.40
C ALA A 100 14.99 2.46 -7.60
N SER A 101 15.65 1.98 -6.56
CA SER A 101 16.40 0.73 -6.64
C SER A 101 15.49 -0.49 -6.83
N ASN A 102 14.22 -0.41 -6.43
CA ASN A 102 13.24 -1.47 -6.63
C ASN A 102 11.85 -0.89 -6.80
N SER A 103 11.43 -0.69 -8.03
CA SER A 103 10.05 -0.30 -8.35
C SER A 103 9.01 -1.39 -8.06
N PHE A 104 9.46 -2.58 -7.67
CA PHE A 104 8.67 -3.76 -7.41
C PHE A 104 9.13 -4.42 -6.11
N THR A 105 8.32 -4.35 -5.06
CA THR A 105 8.69 -4.83 -3.73
C THR A 105 7.64 -5.80 -3.20
N GLU A 106 8.11 -6.90 -2.65
CA GLU A 106 7.26 -7.87 -1.96
C GLU A 106 6.84 -7.30 -0.60
N ARG A 107 5.53 -7.17 -0.38
CA ARG A 107 4.98 -6.73 0.91
C ARG A 107 4.51 -7.90 1.77
N LYS A 108 3.86 -8.88 1.14
CA LYS A 108 3.35 -10.07 1.82
C LYS A 108 3.55 -11.29 0.96
N LEU A 109 4.06 -12.34 1.57
CA LEU A 109 4.15 -13.69 1.05
C LEU A 109 3.73 -14.65 2.16
N GLU A 110 2.44 -14.86 2.31
CA GLU A 110 1.87 -15.63 3.42
C GLU A 110 1.20 -16.89 2.91
N LEU A 111 1.44 -17.99 3.60
CA LEU A 111 0.67 -19.23 3.56
C LEU A 111 -0.01 -19.40 4.92
N TRP A 112 -1.28 -19.75 4.93
CA TRP A 112 -1.99 -19.96 6.17
C TRP A 112 -2.84 -21.21 6.16
N PHE A 113 -2.97 -21.82 7.34
CA PHE A 113 -3.88 -22.90 7.64
C PHE A 113 -4.80 -22.47 8.77
N SER A 114 -6.06 -22.76 8.66
CA SER A 114 -7.06 -22.43 9.66
C SER A 114 -7.86 -23.67 10.04
N ASN A 115 -8.03 -23.86 11.32
CA ASN A 115 -8.90 -24.88 11.91
C ASN A 115 -9.95 -24.17 12.76
N LYS A 116 -11.19 -24.67 12.76
CA LYS A 116 -12.29 -24.03 13.47
C LYS A 116 -12.09 -23.96 14.98
N ASP A 117 -11.44 -24.98 15.54
CA ASP A 117 -11.27 -25.14 16.99
C ASP A 117 -9.88 -24.68 17.47
N LEU A 118 -8.85 -24.84 16.62
CA LEU A 118 -7.46 -24.55 16.98
C LEU A 118 -7.01 -23.15 16.56
N GLY A 119 -7.78 -22.46 15.73
CA GLY A 119 -7.44 -21.13 15.23
C GLY A 119 -6.68 -21.14 13.91
N LYS A 120 -5.81 -20.14 13.69
CA LYS A 120 -5.12 -19.90 12.41
C LYS A 120 -3.60 -19.84 12.61
N LEU A 121 -2.88 -20.63 11.83
CA LEU A 121 -1.42 -20.53 11.68
C LEU A 121 -1.11 -19.83 10.36
N THR A 122 -0.30 -18.77 10.42
CA THR A 122 0.22 -18.08 9.24
C THR A 122 1.73 -18.19 9.23
N LEU A 123 2.30 -18.52 8.07
CA LEU A 123 3.72 -18.70 7.83
C LEU A 123 4.13 -17.81 6.64
N GLY A 124 5.33 -17.26 6.70
CA GLY A 124 5.90 -16.43 5.63
C GLY A 124 6.16 -14.98 6.04
N GLN A 125 6.27 -14.11 5.04
CA GLN A 125 6.50 -12.69 5.24
C GLN A 125 5.16 -11.95 5.31
N GLY A 126 4.95 -11.22 6.40
CA GLY A 126 3.75 -10.39 6.61
C GLY A 126 3.79 -9.70 7.97
N PRO A 127 2.74 -8.97 8.33
CA PRO A 127 2.65 -8.29 9.60
C PRO A 127 2.66 -9.28 10.77
N SER A 128 3.37 -8.92 11.84
CA SER A 128 3.36 -9.68 13.09
C SER A 128 2.00 -9.55 13.80
N ALA A 129 1.79 -10.35 14.84
CA ALA A 129 0.54 -10.29 15.63
C ALA A 129 0.35 -8.94 16.36
N SER A 130 1.42 -8.19 16.58
CA SER A 130 1.41 -6.86 17.21
C SER A 130 1.32 -5.71 16.21
N ASP A 131 1.34 -5.99 14.92
CA ASP A 131 1.23 -4.98 13.86
C ASP A 131 -0.11 -4.24 13.96
N GLY A 132 -0.05 -2.91 13.80
CA GLY A 132 -1.22 -2.06 13.90
C GLY A 132 -1.75 -1.80 15.31
N SER A 133 -1.16 -2.38 16.36
CA SER A 133 -1.63 -2.15 17.74
C SER A 133 -1.37 -0.73 18.24
N VAL A 134 -0.35 -0.05 17.70
CA VAL A 134 0.03 1.34 18.03
C VAL A 134 -0.23 2.34 16.91
N GLU A 135 -0.63 1.87 15.74
CA GLU A 135 -0.85 2.70 14.54
C GLU A 135 -2.33 2.97 14.27
N THR A 136 -3.14 3.06 15.33
CA THR A 136 -4.55 3.34 15.17
C THR A 136 -4.76 4.82 14.83
N ASP A 137 -5.08 5.09 13.57
CA ASP A 137 -5.42 6.43 13.11
C ASP A 137 -6.92 6.70 13.25
N LEU A 138 -7.26 7.70 14.05
CA LEU A 138 -8.62 8.17 14.29
C LEU A 138 -8.96 9.46 13.52
N SER A 139 -8.04 9.98 12.70
CA SER A 139 -8.24 11.23 11.96
C SER A 139 -9.19 11.10 10.77
N GLY A 140 -9.38 9.90 10.25
CA GLY A 140 -10.10 9.65 9.01
C GLY A 140 -9.31 10.00 7.74
N THR A 141 -8.03 10.35 7.86
CA THR A 141 -7.15 10.74 6.74
C THR A 141 -6.17 9.65 6.31
N THR A 142 -6.45 8.40 6.66
CA THR A 142 -5.57 7.24 6.47
C THR A 142 -5.01 7.07 5.04
N ALA A 143 -5.78 7.47 4.03
CA ALA A 143 -5.34 7.38 2.64
C ALA A 143 -4.35 8.50 2.22
N ILE A 144 -4.28 9.58 2.98
CA ILE A 144 -3.47 10.77 2.67
C ILE A 144 -2.22 10.79 3.53
N SER A 145 -2.36 10.78 4.84
CA SER A 145 -1.24 10.98 5.76
C SER A 145 -1.26 10.08 6.99
N SER A 146 -2.41 9.53 7.39
CA SER A 146 -2.52 8.75 8.63
C SER A 146 -1.82 9.43 9.81
N SER A 147 -1.26 8.66 10.74
CA SER A 147 -0.43 9.14 11.85
C SER A 147 1.04 9.38 11.47
N ASN A 148 1.46 9.02 10.25
CA ASN A 148 2.85 9.07 9.81
C ASN A 148 3.07 10.16 8.74
N LEU A 149 3.31 11.39 9.19
CA LEU A 149 3.57 12.53 8.30
C LEU A 149 4.96 12.49 7.64
N ILE A 150 5.89 11.72 8.18
CA ILE A 150 7.28 11.65 7.70
C ILE A 150 7.33 11.19 6.25
N THR A 151 6.52 10.24 5.86
CA THR A 151 6.51 9.69 4.50
C THR A 151 6.03 10.68 3.41
N LEU A 152 5.50 11.84 3.79
CA LEU A 152 5.01 12.85 2.85
C LEU A 152 6.07 13.86 2.41
N GLY A 153 7.31 13.69 2.80
CA GLY A 153 8.35 14.64 2.43
C GLY A 153 9.59 14.54 3.30
N ASP A 154 9.94 13.34 3.69
CA ASP A 154 11.06 13.05 4.59
C ASP A 154 12.39 13.61 4.05
N SER A 155 12.58 13.59 2.74
CA SER A 155 13.77 14.11 2.05
C SER A 155 13.69 15.62 1.73
N LEU A 156 12.59 16.30 2.09
CA LEU A 156 12.44 17.75 1.88
C LEU A 156 13.05 18.53 3.05
N ALA A 157 14.35 18.69 3.04
CA ALA A 157 15.07 19.43 4.08
C ALA A 157 14.78 20.93 4.00
N PHE A 158 14.51 21.56 5.16
CA PHE A 158 14.48 23.02 5.29
C PHE A 158 15.90 23.58 5.19
N ARG A 159 16.09 24.62 4.40
CA ARG A 159 17.37 25.31 4.33
C ARG A 159 17.48 26.36 5.45
N VAL A 160 18.60 26.34 6.16
CA VAL A 160 18.98 27.44 7.02
C VAL A 160 19.47 28.60 6.16
N THR A 161 18.91 29.78 6.33
CA THR A 161 19.30 30.99 5.57
C THR A 161 20.81 31.20 5.62
N GLY A 162 21.48 31.10 4.49
CA GLY A 162 22.91 31.39 4.34
C GLY A 162 23.87 30.19 4.32
N THR A 163 23.40 28.96 4.50
CA THR A 163 24.27 27.79 4.41
C THR A 163 23.61 26.72 3.55
N ARG A 164 24.24 26.40 2.42
CA ARG A 164 23.87 25.26 1.61
C ARG A 164 24.25 24.01 2.40
N GLY A 165 23.31 23.46 3.15
CA GLY A 165 23.53 22.19 3.84
C GLY A 165 23.75 21.09 2.80
N THR A 166 24.95 20.58 2.74
CA THR A 166 25.20 19.25 2.15
C THR A 166 24.81 18.23 3.21
N ALA A 167 23.74 17.48 2.94
CA ALA A 167 23.46 16.26 3.68
C ALA A 167 24.41 15.16 3.23
#